data_779b0e56e2db464e535a576cefe12a8a
#
_entry.id   779b0e56e2db464e535a576cefe12a8a
#
_cell.length_a   1.000
_cell.length_b   1.000
_cell.length_c   1.000
_cell.angle_alpha   90.00
_cell.angle_beta   90.00
_cell.angle_gamma   90.00
#
_symmetry.space_group_name_H-M   'P 1'
#
loop_
_entity.id
_entity.type
_entity.pdbx_description
1 polymer ?
#
loop_
_entity_poly.entity_id
_entity_poly.type
_entity_poly.pdbx_seq_one_letter_code
_entity_poly.pdbx_strand_id
1 'polypeptide(L)'
;MDRFYIIPNSAKDPELAFSGMIIAYLEQRGARCHVQPITEKMEGPYHYTDPDGIPEDTQCIIVLGGDGTLLQAARDVVHRDIPLIGINLGTLGFLAEVDKNSVYPALDRLLSDDYEVEERMMLEGKIYHGNDLIGKDIALNDIVIGREGHLRVIR
;
A
#
# COMPACT_ATOMS: atom_id res chain seq x y z
N MET A 1 -8.27 -10.27 13.46
CA MET A 1 -8.41 -8.83 13.17
C MET A 1 -9.83 -8.50 12.77
N ASP A 2 -10.28 -7.25 13.11
CA ASP A 2 -11.66 -6.82 12.82
C ASP A 2 -11.76 -5.32 12.44
N ARG A 3 -10.63 -4.63 12.26
CA ARG A 3 -10.56 -3.20 11.89
C ARG A 3 -9.60 -3.00 10.73
N PHE A 4 -10.15 -2.67 9.58
CA PHE A 4 -9.42 -2.58 8.32
C PHE A 4 -9.47 -1.18 7.72
N TYR A 5 -8.37 -0.76 7.13
CA TYR A 5 -8.31 0.41 6.25
C TYR A 5 -8.05 -0.06 4.82
N ILE A 6 -8.84 0.41 3.86
CA ILE A 6 -8.79 -0.05 2.47
C ILE A 6 -8.26 1.06 1.59
N ILE A 7 -7.19 0.76 0.87
CA ILE A 7 -6.57 1.65 -0.12
C ILE A 7 -6.89 1.12 -1.51
N PRO A 8 -7.88 1.67 -2.22
CA PRO A 8 -8.23 1.26 -3.57
C PRO A 8 -7.34 1.92 -4.61
N ASN A 9 -7.07 1.24 -5.73
CA ASN A 9 -6.51 1.87 -6.92
C ASN A 9 -7.65 2.27 -7.86
N SER A 10 -7.95 3.57 -7.95
CA SER A 10 -9.08 4.10 -8.73
C SER A 10 -9.00 3.76 -10.22
N ALA A 11 -7.81 3.56 -10.78
CA ALA A 11 -7.65 3.15 -12.18
C ALA A 11 -8.00 1.68 -12.42
N LYS A 12 -7.87 0.82 -11.39
CA LYS A 12 -8.14 -0.62 -11.48
C LYS A 12 -9.46 -1.05 -10.83
N ASP A 13 -10.00 -0.21 -9.97
CA ASP A 13 -11.30 -0.39 -9.31
C ASP A 13 -12.17 0.87 -9.50
N PRO A 14 -12.58 1.16 -10.76
CA PRO A 14 -13.44 2.28 -11.03
C PRO A 14 -14.75 2.10 -10.26
N GLU A 15 -15.28 3.20 -9.73
CA GLU A 15 -16.51 3.21 -8.92
C GLU A 15 -16.44 2.41 -7.62
N LEU A 16 -15.25 1.95 -7.22
CA LEU A 16 -15.01 1.16 -5.99
C LEU A 16 -15.87 -0.13 -5.92
N ALA A 17 -16.18 -0.72 -7.07
CA ALA A 17 -17.05 -1.89 -7.13
C ALA A 17 -16.46 -3.10 -6.40
N PHE A 18 -15.17 -3.39 -6.62
CA PHE A 18 -14.47 -4.50 -5.95
C PHE A 18 -14.20 -4.18 -4.47
N SER A 19 -13.82 -2.95 -4.16
CA SER A 19 -13.70 -2.46 -2.78
C SER A 19 -15.00 -2.62 -2.01
N GLY A 20 -16.13 -2.24 -2.61
CA GLY A 20 -17.46 -2.39 -2.01
C GLY A 20 -17.82 -3.84 -1.71
N MET A 21 -17.45 -4.79 -2.57
CA MET A 21 -17.65 -6.23 -2.31
C MET A 21 -16.84 -6.72 -1.10
N ILE A 22 -15.58 -6.29 -0.98
CA ILE A 22 -14.71 -6.63 0.16
C ILE A 22 -15.27 -6.06 1.46
N ILE A 23 -15.67 -4.78 1.44
CA ILE A 23 -16.25 -4.11 2.61
C ILE A 23 -17.50 -4.83 3.07
N ALA A 24 -18.45 -5.07 2.16
CA ALA A 24 -19.68 -5.77 2.48
C ALA A 24 -19.42 -7.18 3.08
N TYR A 25 -18.42 -7.88 2.54
CA TYR A 25 -18.03 -9.20 3.02
C TYR A 25 -17.49 -9.16 4.46
N LEU A 26 -16.62 -8.19 4.76
CA LEU A 26 -16.01 -8.00 6.07
C LEU A 26 -17.05 -7.53 7.12
N GLU A 27 -17.87 -6.53 6.75
CA GLU A 27 -18.90 -5.97 7.64
C GLU A 27 -20.00 -6.98 8.00
N GLN A 28 -20.41 -7.84 7.06
CA GLN A 28 -21.33 -8.96 7.34
C GLN A 28 -20.78 -9.94 8.38
N ARG A 29 -19.47 -9.97 8.61
CA ARG A 29 -18.77 -10.78 9.61
C ARG A 29 -18.40 -10.01 10.87
N GLY A 30 -18.89 -8.79 11.01
CA GLY A 30 -18.73 -7.96 12.20
C GLY A 30 -17.45 -7.11 12.23
N ALA A 31 -16.69 -7.08 11.14
CA ALA A 31 -15.54 -6.19 11.02
C ALA A 31 -15.96 -4.74 10.72
N ARG A 32 -15.06 -3.79 10.99
CA ARG A 32 -15.19 -2.38 10.64
C ARG A 32 -14.19 -2.02 9.53
N CYS A 33 -14.69 -1.35 8.50
CA CYS A 33 -13.88 -0.94 7.36
C CYS A 33 -13.92 0.57 7.18
N HIS A 34 -12.76 1.16 6.97
CA HIS A 34 -12.61 2.54 6.48
C HIS A 34 -11.97 2.50 5.10
N VAL A 35 -12.44 3.34 4.19
CA VAL A 35 -11.92 3.41 2.82
C VAL A 35 -11.21 4.74 2.64
N GLN A 36 -10.05 4.69 2.03
CA GLN A 36 -9.34 5.91 1.63
C GLN A 36 -10.22 6.74 0.70
N PRO A 37 -10.42 8.03 1.01
CA PRO A 37 -11.12 8.93 0.10
C PRO A 37 -10.39 9.01 -1.25
N ILE A 38 -11.15 9.06 -2.35
CA ILE A 38 -10.58 9.38 -3.65
C ILE A 38 -10.23 10.86 -3.63
N THR A 39 -8.95 11.18 -3.43
CA THR A 39 -8.46 12.55 -3.49
C THR A 39 -7.96 12.86 -4.90
N GLU A 40 -8.29 14.04 -5.43
CA GLU A 40 -7.59 14.61 -6.58
C GLU A 40 -6.11 14.82 -6.19
N LYS A 41 -5.19 14.70 -7.18
CA LYS A 41 -3.74 14.79 -6.98
C LYS A 41 -3.37 15.91 -6.01
N MET A 42 -2.75 15.55 -4.89
CA MET A 42 -2.17 16.52 -3.97
C MET A 42 -0.96 17.19 -4.65
N GLU A 43 -0.83 18.51 -4.55
CA GLU A 43 0.39 19.23 -4.95
C GLU A 43 1.49 18.89 -3.96
N GLY A 44 2.65 18.46 -4.46
CA GLY A 44 3.81 18.17 -3.63
C GLY A 44 4.50 16.83 -3.99
N PRO A 45 5.41 16.32 -3.14
CA PRO A 45 5.98 15.00 -3.33
C PRO A 45 4.84 13.99 -3.35
N TYR A 46 4.88 13.10 -4.35
CA TYR A 46 3.78 12.19 -4.66
C TYR A 46 3.52 11.24 -3.49
N HIS A 47 2.46 11.52 -2.74
CA HIS A 47 1.86 10.62 -1.77
C HIS A 47 0.49 10.20 -2.28
N TYR A 48 0.19 8.92 -2.17
CA TYR A 48 -1.10 8.35 -2.58
C TYR A 48 -2.04 8.19 -1.39
N THR A 49 -1.48 7.98 -0.20
CA THR A 49 -2.21 7.78 1.05
C THR A 49 -1.79 8.84 2.05
N ASP A 50 -2.78 9.50 2.67
CA ASP A 50 -2.56 10.33 3.83
C ASP A 50 -2.54 9.44 5.10
N PRO A 51 -1.37 9.26 5.75
CA PRO A 51 -1.27 8.43 6.93
C PRO A 51 -2.06 8.98 8.13
N ASP A 52 -2.27 10.29 8.19
CA ASP A 52 -3.02 10.93 9.28
C ASP A 52 -4.54 10.68 9.16
N GLY A 53 -5.03 10.38 7.97
CA GLY A 53 -6.41 9.98 7.72
C GLY A 53 -6.74 8.54 8.12
N ILE A 54 -5.73 7.73 8.48
CA ILE A 54 -5.94 6.34 8.90
C ILE A 54 -6.33 6.29 10.39
N PRO A 55 -7.47 5.70 10.77
CA PRO A 55 -7.86 5.57 12.17
C PRO A 55 -6.78 4.89 13.03
N GLU A 56 -6.59 5.38 14.26
CA GLU A 56 -5.54 4.86 15.17
C GLU A 56 -5.76 3.39 15.55
N ASP A 57 -7.01 2.94 15.57
CA ASP A 57 -7.37 1.57 15.91
C ASP A 57 -7.32 0.59 14.72
N THR A 58 -6.84 1.03 13.56
CA THR A 58 -6.65 0.17 12.38
C THR A 58 -5.66 -0.95 12.67
N GLN A 59 -6.06 -2.18 12.40
CA GLN A 59 -5.24 -3.38 12.63
C GLN A 59 -4.55 -3.90 11.37
N CYS A 60 -5.10 -3.61 10.19
CA CYS A 60 -4.51 -4.01 8.92
C CYS A 60 -4.95 -3.08 7.80
N ILE A 61 -4.04 -2.82 6.88
CA ILE A 61 -4.32 -2.06 5.65
C ILE A 61 -4.45 -3.04 4.49
N ILE A 62 -5.59 -3.01 3.81
CA ILE A 62 -5.86 -3.81 2.60
C ILE A 62 -5.61 -2.92 1.39
N VAL A 63 -4.59 -3.23 0.61
CA VAL A 63 -4.22 -2.47 -0.60
C VAL A 63 -4.76 -3.19 -1.83
N LEU A 64 -5.65 -2.54 -2.57
CA LEU A 64 -6.28 -3.09 -3.77
C LEU A 64 -5.61 -2.50 -5.00
N GLY A 65 -4.79 -3.28 -5.72
CA GLY A 65 -4.07 -2.73 -6.85
C GLY A 65 -3.11 -3.70 -7.52
N GLY A 66 -1.87 -3.37 -7.54
CA GLY A 66 -0.72 -4.17 -7.96
C GLY A 66 0.49 -3.76 -7.16
N ASP A 67 1.67 -4.28 -7.50
CA ASP A 67 2.91 -4.02 -6.76
C ASP A 67 3.19 -2.52 -6.59
N GLY A 68 2.99 -1.71 -7.64
CA GLY A 68 3.19 -0.26 -7.56
C GLY A 68 2.28 0.43 -6.53
N THR A 69 1.02 -0.02 -6.40
CA THR A 69 0.10 0.52 -5.39
C THR A 69 0.54 0.11 -3.98
N LEU A 70 1.01 -1.14 -3.82
CA LEU A 70 1.49 -1.64 -2.54
C LEU A 70 2.79 -0.94 -2.11
N LEU A 71 3.74 -0.76 -3.03
CA LEU A 71 4.98 -0.01 -2.79
C LEU A 71 4.69 1.42 -2.34
N GLN A 72 3.75 2.09 -3.00
CA GLN A 72 3.36 3.46 -2.65
C GLN A 72 2.71 3.51 -1.27
N ALA A 73 1.74 2.64 -1.00
CA ALA A 73 1.08 2.56 0.30
C ALA A 73 2.09 2.29 1.43
N ALA A 74 3.02 1.34 1.24
CA ALA A 74 4.05 1.04 2.23
C ALA A 74 4.96 2.23 2.55
N ARG A 75 5.31 3.04 1.54
CA ARG A 75 6.07 4.29 1.74
C ARG A 75 5.29 5.30 2.57
N ASP A 76 4.03 5.52 2.19
CA ASP A 76 3.20 6.56 2.78
C ASP A 76 2.89 6.26 4.26
N VAL A 77 2.71 4.97 4.60
CA VAL A 77 2.30 4.56 5.96
C VAL A 77 3.43 3.98 6.82
N VAL A 78 4.69 4.10 6.39
CA VAL A 78 5.85 3.47 7.07
C VAL A 78 5.95 3.79 8.57
N HIS A 79 5.47 4.94 9.00
CA HIS A 79 5.53 5.38 10.40
C HIS A 79 4.32 4.92 11.25
N ARG A 80 3.38 4.19 10.65
CA ARG A 80 2.14 3.79 11.33
C ARG A 80 2.24 2.42 12.00
N ASP A 81 3.27 1.64 11.71
CA ASP A 81 3.46 0.28 12.25
C ASP A 81 2.22 -0.62 12.11
N ILE A 82 1.54 -0.55 10.97
CA ILE A 82 0.34 -1.30 10.64
C ILE A 82 0.68 -2.29 9.53
N PRO A 83 0.38 -3.60 9.67
CA PRO A 83 0.61 -4.57 8.61
C PRO A 83 -0.25 -4.28 7.37
N LEU A 84 0.33 -4.55 6.18
CA LEU A 84 -0.33 -4.39 4.90
C LEU A 84 -0.54 -5.75 4.24
N ILE A 85 -1.67 -5.91 3.56
CA ILE A 85 -1.91 -7.03 2.63
C ILE A 85 -2.26 -6.48 1.25
N GLY A 86 -1.57 -6.98 0.21
CA GLY A 86 -1.81 -6.61 -1.17
C GLY A 86 -2.77 -7.58 -1.86
N ILE A 87 -3.87 -7.07 -2.42
CA ILE A 87 -4.77 -7.82 -3.29
C ILE A 87 -4.59 -7.34 -4.71
N ASN A 88 -4.13 -8.23 -5.58
CA ASN A 88 -3.83 -7.90 -6.97
C ASN A 88 -5.09 -7.85 -7.83
N LEU A 89 -5.36 -6.69 -8.42
CA LEU A 89 -6.50 -6.48 -9.31
C LEU A 89 -6.19 -6.72 -10.80
N GLY A 90 -4.95 -7.03 -11.13
CA GLY A 90 -4.48 -7.25 -12.50
C GLY A 90 -3.61 -8.48 -12.65
N THR A 91 -2.49 -8.34 -13.36
CA THR A 91 -1.49 -9.40 -13.48
C THR A 91 -0.75 -9.55 -12.15
N LEU A 92 -0.65 -10.78 -11.66
CA LEU A 92 0.04 -11.09 -10.40
C LEU A 92 1.50 -10.58 -10.47
N GLY A 93 1.90 -9.84 -9.43
CA GLY A 93 3.24 -9.32 -9.26
C GLY A 93 4.06 -10.17 -8.28
N PHE A 94 5.09 -9.56 -7.71
CA PHE A 94 6.00 -10.21 -6.75
C PHE A 94 5.67 -9.85 -5.29
N LEU A 95 4.91 -8.79 -5.05
CA LEU A 95 4.64 -8.27 -3.71
C LEU A 95 3.20 -8.50 -3.26
N ALA A 96 2.23 -8.40 -4.16
CA ALA A 96 0.84 -8.66 -3.84
C ALA A 96 0.55 -10.17 -3.98
N GLU A 97 0.35 -10.85 -2.86
CA GLU A 97 0.26 -12.32 -2.80
C GLU A 97 -1.16 -12.86 -3.06
N VAL A 98 -2.17 -12.03 -2.88
CA VAL A 98 -3.58 -12.43 -3.02
C VAL A 98 -4.12 -12.00 -4.38
N ASP A 99 -4.63 -12.91 -5.18
CA ASP A 99 -5.37 -12.63 -6.39
C ASP A 99 -6.88 -12.48 -6.13
N LYS A 100 -7.64 -12.00 -7.15
CA LYS A 100 -9.09 -11.79 -7.03
C LYS A 100 -9.88 -13.06 -6.67
N ASN A 101 -9.41 -14.25 -7.04
CA ASN A 101 -10.13 -15.49 -6.81
C ASN A 101 -9.90 -16.01 -5.37
N SER A 102 -8.78 -15.62 -4.78
CA SER A 102 -8.35 -16.03 -3.44
C SER A 102 -8.70 -15.02 -2.35
N VAL A 103 -9.39 -13.91 -2.70
CA VAL A 103 -9.65 -12.81 -1.76
C VAL A 103 -10.46 -13.23 -0.55
N TYR A 104 -11.59 -13.91 -0.74
CA TYR A 104 -12.46 -14.30 0.38
C TYR A 104 -11.80 -15.28 1.35
N PRO A 105 -11.13 -16.34 0.90
CA PRO A 105 -10.34 -17.19 1.79
C PRO A 105 -9.26 -16.42 2.57
N ALA A 106 -8.58 -15.45 1.95
CA ALA A 106 -7.60 -14.61 2.64
C ALA A 106 -8.23 -13.72 3.71
N LEU A 107 -9.38 -13.12 3.43
CA LEU A 107 -10.13 -12.33 4.40
C LEU A 107 -10.64 -13.16 5.58
N ASP A 108 -11.11 -14.40 5.34
CA ASP A 108 -11.52 -15.33 6.40
C ASP A 108 -10.35 -15.67 7.33
N ARG A 109 -9.16 -15.86 6.79
CA ARG A 109 -7.94 -16.08 7.58
C ARG A 109 -7.57 -14.87 8.42
N LEU A 110 -7.67 -13.64 7.89
CA LEU A 110 -7.46 -12.42 8.68
C LEU A 110 -8.44 -12.29 9.82
N LEU A 111 -9.74 -12.57 9.58
CA LEU A 111 -10.79 -12.52 10.60
C LEU A 111 -10.62 -13.57 11.70
N SER A 112 -10.07 -14.75 11.37
CA SER A 112 -9.82 -15.85 12.30
C SER A 112 -8.44 -15.82 12.96
N ASP A 113 -7.66 -14.74 12.72
CA ASP A 113 -6.28 -14.59 13.19
C ASP A 113 -5.33 -15.74 12.74
N ASP A 114 -5.61 -16.34 11.56
CA ASP A 114 -4.81 -17.38 10.91
C ASP A 114 -3.91 -16.77 9.82
N TYR A 115 -2.92 -16.01 10.21
CA TYR A 115 -1.95 -15.35 9.32
C TYR A 115 -0.58 -15.22 9.98
N GLU A 116 0.43 -14.97 9.16
CA GLU A 116 1.77 -14.60 9.60
C GLU A 116 2.09 -13.18 9.09
N VAL A 117 2.83 -12.40 9.89
CA VAL A 117 3.32 -11.07 9.49
C VAL A 117 4.80 -11.19 9.14
N GLU A 118 5.14 -10.86 7.89
CA GLU A 118 6.51 -10.77 7.44
C GLU A 118 7.04 -9.35 7.61
N GLU A 119 8.15 -9.20 8.33
CA GLU A 119 8.84 -7.91 8.44
C GLU A 119 9.77 -7.72 7.23
N ARG A 120 9.64 -6.58 6.57
CA ARG A 120 10.48 -6.22 5.43
C ARG A 120 11.30 -4.98 5.71
N MET A 121 12.60 -5.06 5.45
CA MET A 121 13.51 -3.92 5.57
C MET A 121 13.21 -2.87 4.50
N MET A 122 13.21 -1.61 4.90
CA MET A 122 13.12 -0.47 3.98
C MET A 122 14.47 0.26 3.87
N LEU A 123 14.70 0.91 2.73
CA LEU A 123 15.89 1.71 2.46
C LEU A 123 15.57 3.20 2.64
N GLU A 124 16.41 3.93 3.37
CA GLU A 124 16.39 5.39 3.41
C GLU A 124 17.49 5.94 2.49
N GLY A 125 17.12 6.78 1.51
CA GLY A 125 18.04 7.51 0.66
C GLY A 125 18.15 8.98 1.04
N LYS A 126 19.36 9.51 1.07
CA LYS A 126 19.64 10.95 1.29
C LYS A 126 20.49 11.48 0.15
N ILE A 127 20.11 12.66 -0.35
CA ILE A 127 20.83 13.34 -1.44
C ILE A 127 21.46 14.60 -0.85
N TYR A 128 22.76 14.75 -1.07
CA TYR A 128 23.53 15.90 -0.61
C TYR A 128 24.14 16.67 -1.80
N HIS A 129 24.20 17.98 -1.68
CA HIS A 129 25.00 18.86 -2.52
C HIS A 129 26.03 19.55 -1.64
N GLY A 130 27.29 19.10 -1.72
CA GLY A 130 28.28 19.44 -0.72
C GLY A 130 27.91 18.89 0.65
N ASN A 131 27.69 19.76 1.63
CA ASN A 131 27.25 19.39 2.97
C ASN A 131 25.73 19.58 3.21
N ASP A 132 25.02 20.11 2.23
CA ASP A 132 23.61 20.41 2.37
C ASP A 132 22.73 19.24 1.95
N LEU A 133 21.84 18.80 2.84
CA LEU A 133 20.82 17.80 2.55
C LEU A 133 19.75 18.42 1.65
N ILE A 134 19.68 17.99 0.38
CA ILE A 134 18.73 18.51 -0.60
C ILE A 134 17.54 17.59 -0.88
N GLY A 135 17.60 16.33 -0.42
CA GLY A 135 16.51 15.38 -0.57
C GLY A 135 16.66 14.18 0.32
N LYS A 136 15.53 13.63 0.75
CA LYS A 136 15.44 12.40 1.53
C LYS A 136 14.17 11.66 1.12
N ASP A 137 14.27 10.35 0.92
CA ASP A 137 13.11 9.49 0.63
C ASP A 137 13.37 8.06 1.10
N ILE A 138 12.32 7.24 1.12
CA ILE A 138 12.37 5.83 1.51
C ILE A 138 11.83 4.93 0.40
N ALA A 139 12.32 3.70 0.35
CA ALA A 139 11.89 2.69 -0.59
C ALA A 139 11.75 1.32 0.07
N LEU A 140 10.71 0.59 -0.27
CA LEU A 140 10.54 -0.80 0.16
C LEU A 140 11.42 -1.75 -0.66
N ASN A 141 11.64 -1.46 -1.94
CA ASN A 141 12.35 -2.34 -2.86
C ASN A 141 13.74 -1.82 -3.20
N ASP A 142 13.83 -0.74 -3.99
CA ASP A 142 15.10 -0.18 -4.45
C ASP A 142 15.04 1.34 -4.62
N ILE A 143 16.22 1.97 -4.53
CA ILE A 143 16.43 3.38 -4.85
C ILE A 143 17.24 3.42 -6.13
N VAL A 144 16.66 3.99 -7.18
CA VAL A 144 17.31 4.07 -8.50
C VAL A 144 17.97 5.42 -8.66
N ILE A 145 19.29 5.42 -8.95
CA ILE A 145 20.04 6.61 -9.33
C ILE A 145 20.22 6.58 -10.83
N GLY A 146 19.58 7.50 -11.54
CA GLY A 146 19.63 7.62 -12.97
C GLY A 146 20.11 8.99 -13.42
N ARG A 147 20.62 9.07 -14.66
CA ARG A 147 20.91 10.33 -15.32
C ARG A 147 19.72 10.73 -16.18
N GLU A 148 19.38 12.00 -16.17
CA GLU A 148 18.39 12.55 -17.11
C GLU A 148 18.88 12.34 -18.54
N GLY A 149 18.11 11.62 -19.38
CA GLY A 149 18.49 11.19 -20.71
C GLY A 149 18.65 9.68 -20.85
N HIS A 150 19.53 9.22 -21.76
CA HIS A 150 19.73 7.78 -21.97
C HIS A 150 20.33 7.08 -20.76
N LEU A 151 19.69 5.97 -20.34
CA LEU A 151 20.18 5.11 -19.26
C LEU A 151 21.61 4.63 -19.55
N ARG A 152 22.53 4.90 -18.63
CA ARG A 152 23.88 4.34 -18.63
C ARG A 152 24.16 3.74 -17.26
N VAL A 153 24.75 2.55 -17.26
CA VAL A 153 25.21 1.92 -16.02
C VAL A 153 26.31 2.78 -15.39
N ILE A 154 26.13 3.14 -14.14
CA ILE A 154 27.16 3.78 -13.31
C ILE A 154 28.04 2.64 -12.77
N ARG A 155 29.33 2.69 -13.08
CA ARG A 155 30.33 1.75 -12.55
C ARG A 155 31.14 2.42 -11.48
#